data_ae222cd92629b3651aa9a8a379429d8a
#
_entry.id   ae222cd92629b3651aa9a8a379429d8a
#
_cell.length_a   1.000
_cell.length_b   1.000
_cell.length_c   1.000
_cell.angle_alpha   90.00
_cell.angle_beta   90.00
_cell.angle_gamma   90.00
#
_symmetry.space_group_name_H-M   'P 1'
#
loop_
_entity.id
_entity.type
_entity.pdbx_description
1 polymer ?
#
loop_
_entity_poly.entity_id
_entity_poly.type
_entity_poly.pdbx_seq_one_letter_code
_entity_poly.pdbx_strand_id
1 'polypeptide(L)'
;TTASQQGLDLISKVFLDPGDTCVCGLPTYLGGLQAIKSYEGVTVGTPLDDEGMIPEELEKTLDTLEAQNRKPRFLYIIPDFQNPAGVTIPLARRKRIVEIASNRDCLIVEDTPYRQIRFSGEHQPTFQSLAPERVISLYTFSKILLPGFRVGWVYGPDWVVDKMVMAKQSSDLCTSPFCQAIAARMLSEGVLEKGLAETIKLYKHRCALMLKCLDENLSGIPGVHWTRPEGGLFLWLRLPKGNNTTELFQEAIDMNVAYVPGSAFYPEGDDHTGMRLNFSYSDDEKIIEGVRRLSALIRKTVGK
;
A
#
# COMPACT_ATOMS: atom_id res chain seq x y z
N THR A 1 -5.47 -17.56 4.52
CA THR A 1 -4.05 -17.45 4.11
C THR A 1 -3.17 -17.02 5.27
N THR A 2 -1.87 -17.26 5.14
CA THR A 2 -0.86 -16.81 6.11
C THR A 2 -0.58 -15.33 5.88
N ALA A 3 -1.54 -14.49 6.29
CA ALA A 3 -1.72 -13.07 6.01
C ALA A 3 -1.88 -12.76 4.50
N SER A 4 -2.10 -11.48 4.16
CA SER A 4 -2.27 -11.04 2.76
C SER A 4 -1.02 -11.25 1.89
N GLN A 5 0.18 -11.29 2.48
CA GLN A 5 1.41 -11.55 1.74
C GLN A 5 1.39 -12.94 1.06
N GLN A 6 0.87 -13.98 1.75
CA GLN A 6 0.68 -15.28 1.09
C GLN A 6 -0.41 -15.20 0.01
N GLY A 7 -1.42 -14.36 0.20
CA GLY A 7 -2.42 -14.12 -0.85
C GLY A 7 -1.78 -13.57 -2.12
N LEU A 8 -0.88 -12.59 -2.00
CA LEU A 8 -0.11 -12.04 -3.13
C LEU A 8 0.81 -13.07 -3.78
N ASP A 9 1.51 -13.87 -2.97
CA ASP A 9 2.35 -14.97 -3.45
C ASP A 9 1.54 -16.00 -4.25
N LEU A 10 0.40 -16.44 -3.69
CA LEU A 10 -0.48 -17.41 -4.35
C LEU A 10 -1.11 -16.87 -5.65
N ILE A 11 -1.50 -15.60 -5.68
CA ILE A 11 -1.99 -14.97 -6.91
C ILE A 11 -0.87 -14.96 -7.96
N SER A 12 0.32 -14.52 -7.59
CA SER A 12 1.47 -14.52 -8.50
C SER A 12 1.76 -15.93 -9.03
N LYS A 13 1.77 -16.93 -8.14
CA LYS A 13 1.97 -18.35 -8.50
C LYS A 13 0.91 -18.91 -9.46
N VAL A 14 -0.34 -18.48 -9.32
CA VAL A 14 -1.47 -19.00 -10.13
C VAL A 14 -1.56 -18.30 -11.48
N PHE A 15 -1.23 -17.01 -11.55
CA PHE A 15 -1.52 -16.18 -12.72
C PHE A 15 -0.30 -15.81 -13.55
N LEU A 16 0.94 -15.99 -13.04
CA LEU A 16 2.14 -15.54 -13.73
C LEU A 16 2.99 -16.67 -14.25
N ASP A 17 3.32 -16.57 -15.54
CA ASP A 17 4.46 -17.21 -16.15
C ASP A 17 5.63 -16.20 -16.28
N PRO A 18 6.90 -16.65 -16.41
CA PRO A 18 8.03 -15.76 -16.61
C PRO A 18 7.81 -14.74 -17.76
N GLY A 19 7.99 -13.47 -17.47
CA GLY A 19 7.79 -12.36 -18.42
C GLY A 19 6.35 -11.82 -18.50
N ASP A 20 5.38 -12.44 -17.83
CA ASP A 20 4.01 -11.92 -17.77
C ASP A 20 3.95 -10.54 -17.10
N THR A 21 3.07 -9.71 -17.59
CA THR A 21 2.95 -8.31 -17.15
C THR A 21 1.86 -8.15 -16.10
N CYS A 22 2.16 -7.37 -15.05
CA CYS A 22 1.20 -6.83 -14.09
C CYS A 22 1.28 -5.30 -14.09
N VAL A 23 0.15 -4.62 -13.86
CA VAL A 23 0.11 -3.16 -13.72
C VAL A 23 -0.13 -2.78 -12.26
N CYS A 24 0.53 -1.74 -11.77
CA CYS A 24 0.26 -1.17 -10.46
C CYS A 24 0.43 0.35 -10.45
N GLY A 25 -0.18 1.01 -9.48
CA GLY A 25 0.10 2.42 -9.23
C GLY A 25 1.48 2.60 -8.58
N LEU A 26 2.26 3.61 -8.99
CA LEU A 26 3.58 3.90 -8.43
C LEU A 26 3.60 5.24 -7.68
N PRO A 27 4.19 5.26 -6.46
CA PRO A 27 4.86 4.15 -5.76
C PRO A 27 3.88 3.08 -5.24
N THR A 28 4.35 1.84 -5.03
CA THR A 28 3.53 0.75 -4.48
C THR A 28 4.23 -0.09 -3.42
N TYR A 29 3.48 -1.01 -2.78
CA TYR A 29 3.98 -1.86 -1.71
C TYR A 29 5.09 -2.80 -2.19
N LEU A 30 6.27 -2.67 -1.57
CA LEU A 30 7.44 -3.48 -1.91
C LEU A 30 7.20 -5.00 -1.82
N GLY A 31 6.37 -5.47 -0.88
CA GLY A 31 6.03 -6.89 -0.77
C GLY A 31 5.16 -7.40 -1.92
N GLY A 32 4.34 -6.54 -2.54
CA GLY A 32 3.62 -6.85 -3.78
C GLY A 32 4.58 -6.96 -4.96
N LEU A 33 5.50 -6.00 -5.10
CA LEU A 33 6.54 -6.05 -6.12
C LEU A 33 7.40 -7.32 -6.00
N GLN A 34 7.80 -7.69 -4.78
CA GLN A 34 8.59 -8.91 -4.55
C GLN A 34 7.80 -10.19 -4.86
N ALA A 35 6.51 -10.24 -4.53
CA ALA A 35 5.68 -11.39 -4.86
C ALA A 35 5.60 -11.60 -6.38
N ILE A 36 5.36 -10.54 -7.16
CA ILE A 36 5.34 -10.59 -8.63
C ILE A 36 6.71 -11.00 -9.16
N LYS A 37 7.78 -10.36 -8.69
CA LYS A 37 9.16 -10.64 -9.12
C LYS A 37 9.62 -12.06 -8.82
N SER A 38 9.13 -12.68 -7.72
CA SER A 38 9.48 -14.05 -7.35
C SER A 38 9.01 -15.10 -8.37
N TYR A 39 8.04 -14.73 -9.20
CA TYR A 39 7.55 -15.55 -10.32
C TYR A 39 7.97 -14.97 -11.68
N GLU A 40 9.05 -14.18 -11.71
CA GLU A 40 9.61 -13.55 -12.90
C GLU A 40 8.59 -12.67 -13.66
N GLY A 41 7.53 -12.22 -12.99
CA GLY A 41 6.57 -11.25 -13.52
C GLY A 41 7.17 -9.85 -13.67
N VAL A 42 6.77 -9.15 -14.70
CA VAL A 42 7.19 -7.78 -15.02
C VAL A 42 6.13 -6.81 -14.50
N THR A 43 6.52 -5.92 -13.60
CA THR A 43 5.62 -4.87 -13.11
C THR A 43 5.75 -3.61 -13.97
N VAL A 44 4.62 -3.12 -14.48
CA VAL A 44 4.52 -1.84 -15.20
C VAL A 44 3.75 -0.85 -14.34
N GLY A 45 4.32 0.33 -14.16
CA GLY A 45 3.75 1.36 -13.30
C GLY A 45 2.82 2.31 -14.02
N THR A 46 1.82 2.83 -13.27
CA THR A 46 1.01 3.97 -13.64
C THR A 46 1.07 5.03 -12.54
N PRO A 47 1.09 6.34 -12.86
CA PRO A 47 1.23 7.39 -11.86
C PRO A 47 0.09 7.44 -10.83
N LEU A 48 0.46 7.84 -9.61
CA LEU A 48 -0.48 8.24 -8.55
C LEU A 48 -0.39 9.74 -8.30
N ASP A 49 -1.50 10.31 -7.81
CA ASP A 49 -1.57 11.63 -7.19
C ASP A 49 -2.11 11.53 -5.75
N ASP A 50 -2.53 12.65 -5.16
CA ASP A 50 -3.08 12.71 -3.80
C ASP A 50 -4.44 12.00 -3.64
N GLU A 51 -5.09 11.62 -4.74
CA GLU A 51 -6.30 10.78 -4.79
C GLU A 51 -6.02 9.34 -5.28
N GLY A 52 -4.76 8.93 -5.31
CA GLY A 52 -4.33 7.59 -5.72
C GLY A 52 -4.19 7.44 -7.23
N MET A 53 -4.46 6.23 -7.75
CA MET A 53 -4.26 5.91 -9.16
C MET A 53 -5.07 6.82 -10.08
N ILE A 54 -4.40 7.43 -11.06
CA ILE A 54 -4.98 8.33 -12.05
C ILE A 54 -5.57 7.48 -13.19
N PRO A 55 -6.92 7.46 -13.37
CA PRO A 55 -7.56 6.58 -14.36
C PRO A 55 -7.08 6.79 -15.80
N GLU A 56 -6.86 8.05 -16.19
CA GLU A 56 -6.42 8.43 -17.53
C GLU A 56 -5.00 7.94 -17.82
N GLU A 57 -4.12 7.95 -16.82
CA GLU A 57 -2.77 7.41 -16.95
C GLU A 57 -2.77 5.87 -16.95
N LEU A 58 -3.68 5.24 -16.18
CA LEU A 58 -3.91 3.79 -16.27
C LEU A 58 -4.34 3.39 -17.68
N GLU A 59 -5.30 4.12 -18.29
CA GLU A 59 -5.79 3.85 -19.64
C GLU A 59 -4.65 3.93 -20.66
N LYS A 60 -3.82 4.99 -20.62
CA LYS A 60 -2.63 5.13 -21.48
C LYS A 60 -1.61 3.99 -21.29
N THR A 61 -1.39 3.58 -20.04
CA THR A 61 -0.49 2.46 -19.72
C THR A 61 -0.98 1.19 -20.36
N LEU A 62 -2.28 0.90 -20.25
CA LEU A 62 -2.90 -0.30 -20.84
C LEU A 62 -2.90 -0.25 -22.37
N ASP A 63 -3.19 0.91 -22.98
CA ASP A 63 -3.10 1.10 -24.44
C ASP A 63 -1.67 0.87 -24.97
N THR A 64 -0.67 1.34 -24.24
CA THR A 64 0.75 1.11 -24.57
C THR A 64 1.10 -0.38 -24.52
N LEU A 65 0.64 -1.08 -23.50
CA LEU A 65 0.85 -2.53 -23.36
C LEU A 65 0.13 -3.32 -24.47
N GLU A 66 -1.09 -2.94 -24.81
CA GLU A 66 -1.86 -3.56 -25.89
C GLU A 66 -1.17 -3.40 -27.24
N ALA A 67 -0.66 -2.20 -27.54
CA ALA A 67 0.12 -1.94 -28.76
C ALA A 67 1.41 -2.78 -28.86
N GLN A 68 1.93 -3.23 -27.71
CA GLN A 68 3.09 -4.13 -27.60
C GLN A 68 2.70 -5.62 -27.57
N ASN A 69 1.43 -5.98 -27.74
CA ASN A 69 0.88 -7.32 -27.53
C ASN A 69 1.16 -7.90 -26.11
N ARG A 70 1.22 -7.05 -25.10
CA ARG A 70 1.46 -7.40 -23.70
C ARG A 70 0.18 -7.20 -22.88
N LYS A 71 -0.68 -8.21 -22.85
CA LYS A 71 -1.89 -8.15 -22.00
C LYS A 71 -1.51 -8.34 -20.54
N PRO A 72 -1.82 -7.40 -19.62
CA PRO A 72 -1.54 -7.59 -18.22
C PRO A 72 -2.42 -8.69 -17.62
N ARG A 73 -1.86 -9.52 -16.75
CA ARG A 73 -2.58 -10.59 -16.04
C ARG A 73 -3.51 -10.02 -14.98
N PHE A 74 -3.05 -8.99 -14.28
CA PHE A 74 -3.88 -8.27 -13.31
C PHE A 74 -3.37 -6.85 -13.05
N LEU A 75 -4.27 -6.03 -12.51
CA LEU A 75 -3.99 -4.72 -11.94
C LEU A 75 -3.91 -4.86 -10.41
N TYR A 76 -2.75 -4.56 -9.81
CA TYR A 76 -2.56 -4.56 -8.35
C TYR A 76 -2.84 -3.18 -7.77
N ILE A 77 -3.73 -3.11 -6.79
CA ILE A 77 -4.22 -1.85 -6.21
C ILE A 77 -4.33 -1.94 -4.68
N ILE A 78 -3.88 -0.88 -3.97
CA ILE A 78 -4.15 -0.67 -2.55
C ILE A 78 -5.06 0.57 -2.45
N PRO A 79 -6.38 0.40 -2.34
CA PRO A 79 -7.32 1.51 -2.54
C PRO A 79 -7.51 2.41 -1.33
N ASP A 80 -7.22 1.94 -0.12
CA ASP A 80 -7.44 2.66 1.13
C ASP A 80 -6.11 2.82 1.87
N PHE A 81 -5.70 4.08 2.14
CA PHE A 81 -4.48 4.43 2.88
C PHE A 81 -3.24 3.74 2.33
N GLN A 82 -3.06 3.87 1.03
CA GLN A 82 -2.09 3.17 0.20
C GLN A 82 -0.68 3.17 0.82
N ASN A 83 0.00 2.05 0.76
CA ASN A 83 1.41 1.94 1.13
C ASN A 83 2.29 2.09 -0.13
N PRO A 84 3.10 3.16 -0.23
CA PRO A 84 3.56 4.04 0.85
C PRO A 84 2.82 5.38 0.98
N ALA A 85 1.95 5.76 0.04
CA ALA A 85 1.49 7.15 -0.11
C ALA A 85 0.46 7.60 0.94
N GLY A 86 -0.25 6.69 1.61
CA GLY A 86 -1.29 7.03 2.58
C GLY A 86 -2.59 7.55 1.97
N VAL A 87 -2.69 7.62 0.65
CA VAL A 87 -3.85 8.16 -0.08
C VAL A 87 -4.99 7.14 -0.20
N THR A 88 -6.20 7.63 -0.42
CA THR A 88 -7.42 6.81 -0.64
C THR A 88 -8.03 7.15 -1.99
N ILE A 89 -8.34 6.12 -2.78
CA ILE A 89 -8.99 6.29 -4.09
C ILE A 89 -10.48 6.58 -3.87
N PRO A 90 -11.00 7.74 -4.33
CA PRO A 90 -12.41 8.09 -4.21
C PRO A 90 -13.30 7.25 -5.13
N LEU A 91 -14.59 7.13 -4.79
CA LEU A 91 -15.55 6.29 -5.48
C LEU A 91 -15.60 6.51 -7.01
N ALA A 92 -15.55 7.76 -7.43
CA ALA A 92 -15.60 8.09 -8.86
C ALA A 92 -14.43 7.45 -9.62
N ARG A 93 -13.20 7.53 -9.07
CA ARG A 93 -12.03 6.88 -9.66
C ARG A 93 -12.11 5.36 -9.58
N ARG A 94 -12.62 4.78 -8.46
CA ARG A 94 -12.82 3.32 -8.37
C ARG A 94 -13.73 2.82 -9.48
N LYS A 95 -14.87 3.48 -9.74
CA LYS A 95 -15.78 3.14 -10.84
C LYS A 95 -15.11 3.23 -12.20
N ARG A 96 -14.35 4.31 -12.45
CA ARG A 96 -13.64 4.48 -13.73
C ARG A 96 -12.55 3.43 -13.93
N ILE A 97 -11.79 3.09 -12.89
CA ILE A 97 -10.78 2.02 -12.95
C ILE A 97 -11.43 0.65 -13.22
N VAL A 98 -12.56 0.35 -12.58
CA VAL A 98 -13.33 -0.88 -12.87
C VAL A 98 -13.77 -0.93 -14.33
N GLU A 99 -14.31 0.17 -14.86
CA GLU A 99 -14.70 0.27 -16.26
C GLU A 99 -13.51 0.00 -17.20
N ILE A 100 -12.37 0.68 -16.96
CA ILE A 100 -11.15 0.52 -17.76
C ILE A 100 -10.65 -0.93 -17.73
N ALA A 101 -10.59 -1.55 -16.55
CA ALA A 101 -10.15 -2.94 -16.39
C ALA A 101 -11.13 -3.93 -17.05
N SER A 102 -12.44 -3.68 -16.93
CA SER A 102 -13.48 -4.52 -17.53
C SER A 102 -13.43 -4.51 -19.06
N ASN A 103 -13.25 -3.34 -19.66
CA ASN A 103 -13.16 -3.19 -21.11
C ASN A 103 -11.95 -3.90 -21.72
N ARG A 104 -10.92 -4.19 -20.91
CA ARG A 104 -9.69 -4.89 -21.35
C ARG A 104 -9.57 -6.31 -20.80
N ASP A 105 -10.64 -6.84 -20.21
CA ASP A 105 -10.66 -8.17 -19.59
C ASP A 105 -9.46 -8.39 -18.65
N CYS A 106 -9.19 -7.40 -17.78
CA CYS A 106 -8.10 -7.41 -16.80
C CYS A 106 -8.67 -7.65 -15.40
N LEU A 107 -8.09 -8.58 -14.65
CA LEU A 107 -8.43 -8.80 -13.25
C LEU A 107 -7.88 -7.67 -12.37
N ILE A 108 -8.55 -7.42 -11.25
CA ILE A 108 -8.08 -6.48 -10.23
C ILE A 108 -7.74 -7.26 -8.96
N VAL A 109 -6.53 -7.09 -8.46
CA VAL A 109 -6.10 -7.55 -7.15
C VAL A 109 -6.17 -6.37 -6.19
N GLU A 110 -7.16 -6.39 -5.32
CA GLU A 110 -7.42 -5.36 -4.32
C GLU A 110 -6.81 -5.75 -2.98
N ASP A 111 -5.79 -5.04 -2.51
CA ASP A 111 -5.15 -5.30 -1.22
C ASP A 111 -5.61 -4.28 -0.18
N THR A 112 -6.26 -4.73 0.91
CA THR A 112 -6.99 -3.88 1.85
C THR A 112 -6.51 -3.98 3.30
N PRO A 113 -5.20 -3.98 3.60
CA PRO A 113 -4.71 -4.21 4.96
C PRO A 113 -5.03 -3.06 5.93
N TYR A 114 -5.28 -1.85 5.42
CA TYR A 114 -5.44 -0.64 6.24
C TYR A 114 -6.88 -0.13 6.32
N ARG A 115 -7.78 -0.64 5.51
CA ARG A 115 -9.15 -0.14 5.33
C ARG A 115 -9.88 0.17 6.63
N GLN A 116 -9.73 -0.67 7.65
CA GLN A 116 -10.39 -0.51 8.95
C GLN A 116 -9.77 0.61 9.81
N ILE A 117 -8.56 1.07 9.47
CA ILE A 117 -7.83 2.11 10.23
C ILE A 117 -8.15 3.48 9.62
N ARG A 118 -9.43 3.82 9.53
CA ARG A 118 -9.89 5.13 9.08
C ARG A 118 -10.18 6.02 10.29
N PHE A 119 -9.64 7.22 10.31
CA PHE A 119 -9.88 8.20 11.37
C PHE A 119 -10.53 9.51 10.90
N SER A 120 -10.73 9.70 9.60
CA SER A 120 -11.53 10.80 9.02
C SER A 120 -12.13 10.41 7.67
N GLY A 121 -13.12 11.18 7.19
CA GLY A 121 -13.85 10.89 5.95
C GLY A 121 -14.75 9.64 6.07
N GLU A 122 -15.20 9.11 4.92
CA GLU A 122 -16.12 7.98 4.83
C GLU A 122 -15.48 6.77 4.14
N HIS A 123 -15.91 5.58 4.52
CA HIS A 123 -15.52 4.36 3.84
C HIS A 123 -16.05 4.31 2.41
N GLN A 124 -15.17 4.14 1.45
CA GLN A 124 -15.58 3.96 0.06
C GLN A 124 -15.99 2.51 -0.20
N PRO A 125 -16.92 2.22 -1.13
CA PRO A 125 -17.17 0.87 -1.61
C PRO A 125 -15.88 0.21 -2.11
N THR A 126 -15.68 -1.09 -1.82
CA THR A 126 -14.52 -1.84 -2.30
C THR A 126 -14.62 -2.09 -3.80
N PHE A 127 -13.49 -2.32 -4.47
CA PHE A 127 -13.50 -2.75 -5.87
C PHE A 127 -14.28 -4.06 -6.03
N GLN A 128 -14.13 -4.96 -5.07
CA GLN A 128 -14.87 -6.21 -5.04
C GLN A 128 -16.39 -6.02 -5.00
N SER A 129 -16.90 -5.03 -4.25
CA SER A 129 -18.33 -4.72 -4.24
C SER A 129 -18.83 -4.07 -5.53
N LEU A 130 -17.94 -3.48 -6.33
CA LEU A 130 -18.26 -2.84 -7.61
C LEU A 130 -18.20 -3.81 -8.78
N ALA A 131 -17.32 -4.84 -8.73
CA ALA A 131 -17.13 -5.81 -9.80
C ALA A 131 -16.71 -7.19 -9.23
N PRO A 132 -17.61 -7.90 -8.54
CA PRO A 132 -17.29 -9.14 -7.80
C PRO A 132 -16.73 -10.26 -8.68
N GLU A 133 -17.07 -10.29 -9.95
CA GLU A 133 -16.63 -11.31 -10.92
C GLU A 133 -15.18 -11.10 -11.42
N ARG A 134 -14.60 -9.92 -11.15
CA ARG A 134 -13.26 -9.52 -11.66
C ARG A 134 -12.26 -9.14 -10.60
N VAL A 135 -12.70 -9.07 -9.35
CA VAL A 135 -11.85 -8.57 -8.25
C VAL A 135 -11.49 -9.70 -7.30
N ILE A 136 -10.21 -9.78 -6.98
CA ILE A 136 -9.63 -10.65 -5.97
C ILE A 136 -9.17 -9.75 -4.83
N SER A 137 -9.88 -9.78 -3.69
CA SER A 137 -9.57 -8.94 -2.54
C SER A 137 -8.78 -9.69 -1.49
N LEU A 138 -7.73 -9.06 -1.00
CA LEU A 138 -6.84 -9.55 0.03
C LEU A 138 -7.10 -8.83 1.35
N TYR A 139 -7.21 -9.60 2.41
CA TYR A 139 -7.46 -9.12 3.77
C TYR A 139 -6.47 -9.72 4.75
N THR A 140 -6.20 -9.00 5.85
CA THR A 140 -5.30 -9.47 6.92
C THR A 140 -5.68 -8.90 8.28
N PHE A 141 -5.47 -9.68 9.32
CA PHE A 141 -5.50 -9.22 10.71
C PHE A 141 -4.21 -8.53 11.16
N SER A 142 -3.16 -8.54 10.33
CA SER A 142 -1.84 -8.04 10.71
C SER A 142 -1.81 -6.57 11.13
N LYS A 143 -2.74 -5.74 10.66
CA LYS A 143 -2.76 -4.29 10.95
C LYS A 143 -3.86 -3.88 11.91
N ILE A 144 -4.85 -4.75 12.11
CA ILE A 144 -6.04 -4.44 12.91
C ILE A 144 -6.16 -5.29 14.19
N LEU A 145 -5.40 -6.37 14.30
CA LEU A 145 -5.37 -7.25 15.47
C LEU A 145 -3.92 -7.52 15.90
N LEU A 146 -3.28 -8.54 15.35
CA LEU A 146 -1.92 -8.94 15.71
C LEU A 146 -1.13 -9.38 14.48
N PRO A 147 -0.01 -8.70 14.16
CA PRO A 147 0.82 -9.05 12.99
C PRO A 147 1.45 -10.43 13.10
N GLY A 148 1.79 -10.88 14.32
CA GLY A 148 2.43 -12.18 14.57
C GLY A 148 1.52 -13.39 14.36
N PHE A 149 0.20 -13.24 14.34
CA PHE A 149 -0.73 -14.34 14.08
C PHE A 149 -0.64 -14.88 12.65
N ARG A 150 -0.21 -14.04 11.72
CA ARG A 150 -0.13 -14.40 10.30
C ARG A 150 -1.44 -14.98 9.76
N VAL A 151 -2.58 -14.32 10.05
CA VAL A 151 -3.91 -14.71 9.56
C VAL A 151 -4.43 -13.64 8.60
N GLY A 152 -4.93 -14.10 7.47
CA GLY A 152 -5.60 -13.31 6.45
C GLY A 152 -6.53 -14.18 5.60
N TRP A 153 -7.22 -13.57 4.66
CA TRP A 153 -8.11 -14.29 3.74
C TRP A 153 -8.18 -13.62 2.39
N VAL A 154 -8.61 -14.39 1.41
CA VAL A 154 -8.88 -13.95 0.05
C VAL A 154 -10.37 -14.10 -0.22
N TYR A 155 -10.93 -13.12 -0.90
CA TYR A 155 -12.29 -13.16 -1.40
C TYR A 155 -12.29 -12.81 -2.88
N GLY A 156 -12.97 -13.62 -3.71
CA GLY A 156 -13.00 -13.41 -5.15
C GLY A 156 -13.82 -14.48 -5.86
N PRO A 157 -13.80 -14.54 -7.19
CA PRO A 157 -14.53 -15.53 -7.96
C PRO A 157 -14.13 -16.97 -7.59
N ASP A 158 -15.09 -17.88 -7.52
CA ASP A 158 -14.87 -19.27 -7.09
C ASP A 158 -13.74 -19.96 -7.87
N TRP A 159 -13.72 -19.77 -9.20
CA TRP A 159 -12.68 -20.37 -10.03
C TRP A 159 -11.25 -19.91 -9.70
N VAL A 160 -11.08 -18.66 -9.17
CA VAL A 160 -9.80 -18.17 -8.66
C VAL A 160 -9.49 -18.82 -7.33
N VAL A 161 -10.46 -18.77 -6.40
CA VAL A 161 -10.29 -19.29 -5.03
C VAL A 161 -9.95 -20.77 -5.07
N ASP A 162 -10.59 -21.58 -5.91
CA ASP A 162 -10.30 -23.01 -6.09
C ASP A 162 -8.84 -23.24 -6.49
N LYS A 163 -8.30 -22.45 -7.43
CA LYS A 163 -6.88 -22.55 -7.84
C LYS A 163 -5.95 -22.13 -6.71
N MET A 164 -6.30 -21.07 -5.97
CA MET A 164 -5.51 -20.62 -4.84
C MET A 164 -5.51 -21.64 -3.69
N VAL A 165 -6.64 -22.34 -3.44
CA VAL A 165 -6.71 -23.43 -2.46
C VAL A 165 -5.74 -24.55 -2.82
N MET A 166 -5.73 -25.00 -4.06
CA MET A 166 -4.79 -26.02 -4.55
C MET A 166 -3.32 -25.57 -4.37
N ALA A 167 -3.02 -24.33 -4.77
CA ALA A 167 -1.68 -23.75 -4.64
C ALA A 167 -1.26 -23.61 -3.17
N LYS A 168 -2.19 -23.22 -2.29
CA LYS A 168 -1.93 -23.10 -0.85
C LYS A 168 -1.65 -24.47 -0.21
N GLN A 169 -2.44 -25.48 -0.54
CA GLN A 169 -2.22 -26.85 -0.03
C GLN A 169 -0.82 -27.34 -0.35
N SER A 170 -0.30 -27.04 -1.54
CA SER A 170 1.08 -27.41 -1.93
C SER A 170 2.16 -26.54 -1.26
N SER A 171 1.82 -25.35 -0.74
CA SER A 171 2.77 -24.42 -0.15
C SER A 171 2.97 -24.62 1.36
N ASP A 172 1.85 -24.70 2.13
CA ASP A 172 1.90 -24.77 3.59
C ASP A 172 0.79 -25.64 4.23
N LEU A 173 0.03 -26.39 3.42
CA LEU A 173 -1.15 -27.16 3.81
C LEU A 173 -2.27 -26.29 4.38
N CYS A 174 -2.04 -25.58 5.48
CA CYS A 174 -3.02 -24.71 6.13
C CYS A 174 -2.34 -23.59 6.93
N THR A 175 -3.04 -22.47 7.07
CA THR A 175 -2.69 -21.44 8.06
C THR A 175 -2.99 -21.98 9.48
N SER A 176 -2.15 -21.62 10.46
CA SER A 176 -2.25 -22.11 11.85
C SER A 176 -3.69 -22.14 12.39
N PRO A 177 -4.29 -23.32 12.65
CA PRO A 177 -5.63 -23.40 13.22
C PRO A 177 -5.73 -22.77 14.62
N PHE A 178 -4.63 -22.83 15.40
CA PHE A 178 -4.55 -22.20 16.72
C PHE A 178 -4.72 -20.67 16.62
N CYS A 179 -3.97 -20.00 15.72
CA CYS A 179 -4.10 -18.56 15.52
C CYS A 179 -5.48 -18.18 14.97
N GLN A 180 -6.06 -19.00 14.11
CA GLN A 180 -7.41 -18.79 13.60
C GLN A 180 -8.48 -18.92 14.72
N ALA A 181 -8.36 -19.91 15.59
CA ALA A 181 -9.27 -20.09 16.71
C ALA A 181 -9.23 -18.91 17.70
N ILE A 182 -8.01 -18.42 18.02
CA ILE A 182 -7.86 -17.24 18.87
C ILE A 182 -8.46 -16.00 18.18
N ALA A 183 -8.16 -15.76 16.91
CA ALA A 183 -8.72 -14.64 16.16
C ALA A 183 -10.27 -14.69 16.13
N ALA A 184 -10.85 -15.88 15.88
CA ALA A 184 -12.30 -16.09 15.90
C ALA A 184 -12.89 -15.77 17.28
N ARG A 185 -12.23 -16.18 18.35
CA ARG A 185 -12.64 -15.89 19.72
C ARG A 185 -12.60 -14.38 20.02
N MET A 186 -11.52 -13.70 19.64
CA MET A 186 -11.38 -12.25 19.81
C MET A 186 -12.45 -11.47 19.05
N LEU A 187 -12.83 -11.93 17.85
CA LEU A 187 -13.93 -11.37 17.09
C LEU A 187 -15.27 -11.55 17.81
N SER A 188 -15.59 -12.79 18.22
CA SER A 188 -16.86 -13.09 18.87
C SER A 188 -17.04 -12.38 20.22
N GLU A 189 -15.97 -12.02 20.91
CA GLU A 189 -15.98 -11.30 22.19
C GLU A 189 -15.89 -9.77 22.03
N GLY A 190 -15.86 -9.25 20.79
CA GLY A 190 -15.76 -7.81 20.51
C GLY A 190 -14.42 -7.19 20.93
N VAL A 191 -13.37 -7.99 21.07
CA VAL A 191 -12.02 -7.51 21.44
C VAL A 191 -11.40 -6.73 20.31
N LEU A 192 -11.63 -7.18 19.06
CA LEU A 192 -11.12 -6.48 17.87
C LEU A 192 -11.67 -5.06 17.79
N GLU A 193 -12.97 -4.89 17.90
CA GLU A 193 -13.65 -3.59 17.75
C GLU A 193 -13.19 -2.60 18.80
N LYS A 194 -13.06 -3.05 20.06
CA LYS A 194 -12.57 -2.21 21.16
C LYS A 194 -11.12 -1.80 20.96
N GLY A 195 -10.23 -2.74 20.63
CA GLY A 195 -8.81 -2.47 20.39
C GLY A 195 -8.58 -1.58 19.16
N LEU A 196 -9.36 -1.79 18.10
CA LEU A 196 -9.29 -1.00 16.88
C LEU A 196 -9.72 0.45 17.12
N ALA A 197 -10.78 0.69 17.91
CA ALA A 197 -11.23 2.04 18.26
C ALA A 197 -10.14 2.86 18.97
N GLU A 198 -9.44 2.26 19.94
CA GLU A 198 -8.31 2.91 20.62
C GLU A 198 -7.11 3.12 19.68
N THR A 199 -6.82 2.16 18.83
CA THR A 199 -5.77 2.26 17.82
C THR A 199 -6.03 3.40 16.84
N ILE A 200 -7.26 3.53 16.34
CA ILE A 200 -7.68 4.61 15.43
C ILE A 200 -7.51 5.97 16.10
N LYS A 201 -7.93 6.11 17.36
CA LYS A 201 -7.79 7.35 18.14
C LYS A 201 -6.32 7.74 18.31
N LEU A 202 -5.47 6.77 18.66
CA LEU A 202 -4.02 6.98 18.83
C LEU A 202 -3.37 7.40 17.50
N TYR A 203 -3.66 6.69 16.40
CA TYR A 203 -3.04 6.99 15.10
C TYR A 203 -3.54 8.30 14.50
N LYS A 204 -4.82 8.65 14.72
CA LYS A 204 -5.36 9.98 14.38
C LYS A 204 -4.55 11.09 15.05
N HIS A 205 -4.33 10.98 16.37
CA HIS A 205 -3.55 11.94 17.14
C HIS A 205 -2.12 12.06 16.60
N ARG A 206 -1.42 10.95 16.43
CA ARG A 206 -0.02 10.92 15.95
C ARG A 206 0.14 11.42 14.52
N CYS A 207 -0.79 11.10 13.65
CA CYS A 207 -0.82 11.62 12.28
C CYS A 207 -0.98 13.15 12.28
N ALA A 208 -1.94 13.68 13.06
CA ALA A 208 -2.15 15.11 13.18
C ALA A 208 -0.92 15.83 13.75
N LEU A 209 -0.26 15.23 14.76
CA LEU A 209 0.98 15.76 15.32
C LEU A 209 2.10 15.79 14.29
N MET A 210 2.32 14.69 13.55
CA MET A 210 3.35 14.63 12.50
C MET A 210 3.09 15.65 11.40
N LEU A 211 1.85 15.76 10.92
CA LEU A 211 1.46 16.77 9.92
C LEU A 211 1.72 18.19 10.41
N LYS A 212 1.31 18.50 11.65
CA LYS A 212 1.58 19.81 12.27
C LYS A 212 3.08 20.12 12.28
N CYS A 213 3.92 19.18 12.73
CA CYS A 213 5.37 19.36 12.76
C CYS A 213 5.97 19.55 11.36
N LEU A 214 5.47 18.83 10.34
CA LEU A 214 5.90 19.03 8.94
C LEU A 214 5.48 20.42 8.43
N ASP A 215 4.23 20.82 8.70
CA ASP A 215 3.72 22.16 8.32
C ASP A 215 4.57 23.28 8.95
N GLU A 216 4.88 23.19 10.23
CA GLU A 216 5.69 24.20 10.93
C GLU A 216 7.15 24.25 10.45
N ASN A 217 7.70 23.12 10.02
CA ASN A 217 9.11 23.03 9.67
C ASN A 217 9.43 23.06 8.18
N LEU A 218 8.52 22.62 7.30
CA LEU A 218 8.81 22.46 5.86
C LEU A 218 7.90 23.29 4.95
N SER A 219 6.83 23.92 5.48
CA SER A 219 5.99 24.79 4.65
C SER A 219 6.80 25.93 4.05
N GLY A 220 6.52 26.21 2.78
CA GLY A 220 7.21 27.25 2.02
C GLY A 220 8.53 26.85 1.40
N ILE A 221 9.00 25.61 1.56
CA ILE A 221 10.16 25.11 0.82
C ILE A 221 9.69 24.66 -0.58
N PRO A 222 10.13 25.31 -1.67
CA PRO A 222 9.64 24.99 -3.00
C PRO A 222 9.90 23.55 -3.39
N GLY A 223 8.85 22.86 -3.90
CA GLY A 223 8.96 21.49 -4.40
C GLY A 223 8.99 20.40 -3.31
N VAL A 224 8.93 20.75 -2.02
CA VAL A 224 8.70 19.79 -0.95
C VAL A 224 7.20 19.62 -0.75
N HIS A 225 6.72 18.39 -0.80
CA HIS A 225 5.30 18.04 -0.67
C HIS A 225 5.11 16.80 0.19
N TRP A 226 4.00 16.69 0.91
CA TRP A 226 3.63 15.47 1.66
C TRP A 226 2.14 15.24 1.63
N THR A 227 1.77 13.95 1.61
CA THR A 227 0.38 13.51 1.62
C THR A 227 -0.28 13.74 2.99
N ARG A 228 -1.61 13.84 3.01
CA ARG A 228 -2.43 14.06 4.22
C ARG A 228 -3.42 12.91 4.41
N PRO A 229 -2.99 11.80 5.04
CA PRO A 229 -3.81 10.60 5.14
C PRO A 229 -5.04 10.79 6.03
N GLU A 230 -6.16 10.16 5.64
CA GLU A 230 -7.38 10.04 6.45
C GLU A 230 -7.42 8.75 7.28
N GLY A 231 -6.33 7.96 7.26
CA GLY A 231 -6.23 6.67 7.91
C GLY A 231 -4.87 6.01 7.70
N GLY A 232 -4.78 4.73 8.01
CA GLY A 232 -3.57 3.93 7.81
C GLY A 232 -2.44 4.25 8.77
N LEU A 233 -1.19 4.12 8.31
CA LEU A 233 0.01 4.14 9.13
C LEU A 233 1.09 5.08 8.60
N PHE A 234 0.97 5.55 7.36
CA PHE A 234 2.05 6.18 6.60
C PHE A 234 1.62 7.49 5.98
N LEU A 235 2.58 8.37 5.78
CA LEU A 235 2.52 9.47 4.84
C LEU A 235 3.75 9.45 3.92
N TRP A 236 3.61 10.06 2.76
CA TRP A 236 4.64 10.15 1.74
C TRP A 236 5.14 11.59 1.64
N LEU A 237 6.43 11.79 1.87
CA LEU A 237 7.08 13.06 1.67
C LEU A 237 7.94 12.98 0.41
N ARG A 238 7.85 14.00 -0.44
CA ARG A 238 8.61 14.11 -1.68
C ARG A 238 9.45 15.37 -1.68
N LEU A 239 10.68 15.22 -2.10
CA LEU A 239 11.62 16.32 -2.33
C LEU A 239 11.55 16.80 -3.78
N PRO A 240 12.04 18.02 -4.10
CA PRO A 240 12.18 18.50 -5.48
C PRO A 240 13.04 17.55 -6.31
N LYS A 241 12.80 17.56 -7.63
CA LYS A 241 13.65 16.79 -8.59
C LYS A 241 15.12 17.12 -8.40
N GLY A 242 15.98 16.14 -8.58
CA GLY A 242 17.42 16.24 -8.37
C GLY A 242 17.91 15.87 -6.96
N ASN A 243 16.99 15.66 -6.02
CA ASN A 243 17.33 15.14 -4.69
C ASN A 243 17.18 13.62 -4.63
N ASN A 244 18.05 12.96 -3.84
CA ASN A 244 18.09 11.52 -3.71
C ASN A 244 17.94 11.10 -2.23
N THR A 245 16.75 10.60 -1.87
CA THR A 245 16.45 10.17 -0.51
C THR A 245 17.21 8.91 -0.09
N THR A 246 17.71 8.13 -1.04
CA THR A 246 18.57 6.97 -0.76
C THR A 246 19.95 7.41 -0.30
N GLU A 247 20.51 8.42 -0.93
CA GLU A 247 21.82 9.01 -0.54
C GLU A 247 21.72 9.75 0.80
N LEU A 248 20.61 10.41 1.06
CA LEU A 248 20.36 11.12 2.32
C LEU A 248 20.09 10.18 3.51
N PHE A 249 19.81 8.91 3.25
CA PHE A 249 19.38 7.98 4.29
C PHE A 249 20.44 7.77 5.38
N GLN A 250 21.72 7.64 5.01
CA GLN A 250 22.78 7.45 6.00
C GLN A 250 22.95 8.69 6.90
N GLU A 251 22.90 9.91 6.35
CA GLU A 251 22.97 11.14 7.15
C GLU A 251 21.75 11.25 8.11
N ALA A 252 20.57 10.82 7.67
CA ALA A 252 19.39 10.76 8.54
C ALA A 252 19.59 9.76 9.70
N ILE A 253 20.15 8.58 9.44
CA ILE A 253 20.47 7.57 10.46
C ILE A 253 21.47 8.14 11.48
N ASP A 254 22.52 8.83 11.04
CA ASP A 254 23.51 9.47 11.91
C ASP A 254 22.88 10.56 12.80
N MET A 255 21.76 11.14 12.35
CA MET A 255 20.92 12.06 13.14
C MET A 255 19.84 11.32 13.96
N ASN A 256 19.87 9.99 14.06
CA ASN A 256 18.88 9.14 14.73
C ASN A 256 17.45 9.32 14.18
N VAL A 257 17.31 9.44 12.86
CA VAL A 257 16.04 9.45 12.16
C VAL A 257 16.07 8.39 11.06
N ALA A 258 15.02 7.55 11.00
CA ALA A 258 14.87 6.55 9.95
C ALA A 258 13.57 6.80 9.16
N TYR A 259 13.66 6.68 7.85
CA TYR A 259 12.53 6.62 6.91
C TYR A 259 12.77 5.47 5.92
N VAL A 260 11.81 5.18 5.05
CA VAL A 260 12.07 4.24 3.96
C VAL A 260 12.26 5.03 2.67
N PRO A 261 13.45 4.95 2.01
CA PRO A 261 13.72 5.64 0.76
C PRO A 261 12.73 5.26 -0.35
N GLY A 262 12.43 6.20 -1.21
CA GLY A 262 11.44 6.07 -2.27
C GLY A 262 11.73 4.96 -3.27
N SER A 263 12.99 4.79 -3.64
CA SER A 263 13.42 3.75 -4.57
C SER A 263 12.92 2.34 -4.24
N ALA A 264 12.71 2.03 -2.94
CA ALA A 264 12.20 0.72 -2.51
C ALA A 264 10.74 0.43 -2.97
N PHE A 265 10.00 1.44 -3.40
CA PHE A 265 8.58 1.33 -3.79
C PHE A 265 8.35 1.40 -5.30
N TYR A 266 9.41 1.33 -6.08
CA TYR A 266 9.39 1.32 -7.54
C TYR A 266 10.06 0.04 -8.06
N PRO A 267 9.55 -0.59 -9.12
CA PRO A 267 10.09 -1.85 -9.65
C PRO A 267 11.57 -1.77 -10.01
N GLU A 268 11.97 -0.68 -10.67
CA GLU A 268 13.33 -0.41 -11.12
C GLU A 268 14.12 0.49 -10.15
N GLY A 269 13.47 0.96 -9.07
CA GLY A 269 14.11 1.84 -8.10
C GLY A 269 14.45 3.24 -8.63
N ASP A 270 13.76 3.70 -9.65
CA ASP A 270 14.09 4.87 -10.47
C ASP A 270 13.59 6.22 -9.90
N ASP A 271 12.62 6.24 -8.99
CA ASP A 271 12.26 7.47 -8.26
C ASP A 271 12.96 7.53 -6.91
N HIS A 272 13.88 8.46 -6.79
CA HIS A 272 14.66 8.70 -5.58
C HIS A 272 14.17 9.91 -4.75
N THR A 273 13.12 10.62 -5.19
CA THR A 273 12.70 11.88 -4.55
C THR A 273 11.81 11.67 -3.34
N GLY A 274 11.12 10.53 -3.27
CA GLY A 274 10.16 10.22 -2.22
C GLY A 274 10.76 9.55 -0.99
N MET A 275 10.05 9.65 0.14
CA MET A 275 10.32 8.86 1.35
C MET A 275 9.02 8.56 2.09
N ARG A 276 8.93 7.35 2.67
CA ARG A 276 7.79 6.97 3.53
C ARG A 276 8.10 7.27 4.98
N LEU A 277 7.22 8.06 5.61
CA LEU A 277 7.23 8.30 7.04
C LEU A 277 6.14 7.46 7.72
N ASN A 278 6.40 7.02 8.95
CA ASN A 278 5.48 6.21 9.75
C ASN A 278 5.12 6.96 11.03
N PHE A 279 3.83 7.18 11.27
CA PHE A 279 3.33 7.82 12.48
C PHE A 279 2.75 6.82 13.51
N SER A 280 2.66 5.53 13.17
CA SER A 280 1.97 4.56 14.03
C SER A 280 2.80 4.03 15.20
N TYR A 281 4.14 4.11 15.14
CA TYR A 281 5.03 3.46 16.10
C TYR A 281 5.55 4.39 17.20
N SER A 282 6.07 5.55 16.83
CA SER A 282 6.74 6.47 17.76
C SER A 282 5.76 7.19 18.69
N ASP A 283 6.22 7.51 19.91
CA ASP A 283 5.52 8.43 20.82
C ASP A 283 5.62 9.89 20.34
N ASP A 284 4.89 10.77 20.99
CA ASP A 284 4.78 12.18 20.59
C ASP A 284 6.14 12.90 20.60
N GLU A 285 6.96 12.67 21.62
CA GLU A 285 8.29 13.31 21.75
C GLU A 285 9.20 12.90 20.59
N LYS A 286 9.20 11.61 20.24
CA LYS A 286 9.98 11.08 19.10
C LYS A 286 9.45 11.56 17.75
N ILE A 287 8.14 11.75 17.61
CA ILE A 287 7.57 12.33 16.38
C ILE A 287 8.05 13.78 16.23
N ILE A 288 7.94 14.60 17.27
CA ILE A 288 8.35 16.01 17.25
C ILE A 288 9.84 16.13 16.92
N GLU A 289 10.67 15.42 17.67
CA GLU A 289 12.13 15.50 17.51
C GLU A 289 12.60 14.88 16.20
N GLY A 290 12.02 13.76 15.80
CA GLY A 290 12.33 13.11 14.52
C GLY A 290 12.01 14.00 13.32
N VAL A 291 10.83 14.62 13.30
CA VAL A 291 10.46 15.58 12.24
C VAL A 291 11.35 16.79 12.26
N ARG A 292 11.71 17.34 13.44
CA ARG A 292 12.64 18.47 13.55
C ARG A 292 14.00 18.16 12.93
N ARG A 293 14.59 17.00 13.22
CA ARG A 293 15.88 16.55 12.68
C ARG A 293 15.80 16.31 11.17
N LEU A 294 14.77 15.59 10.71
CA LEU A 294 14.55 15.35 9.29
C LEU A 294 14.39 16.66 8.52
N SER A 295 13.63 17.60 9.07
CA SER A 295 13.43 18.91 8.44
C SER A 295 14.72 19.73 8.35
N ALA A 296 15.60 19.65 9.34
CA ALA A 296 16.91 20.29 9.29
C ALA A 296 17.79 19.72 8.15
N LEU A 297 17.76 18.39 8.00
CA LEU A 297 18.46 17.70 6.91
C LEU A 297 17.89 18.13 5.54
N ILE A 298 16.56 18.11 5.37
CA ILE A 298 15.89 18.50 4.13
C ILE A 298 16.23 19.96 3.75
N ARG A 299 16.16 20.89 4.69
CA ARG A 299 16.51 22.31 4.47
C ARG A 299 17.94 22.48 3.98
N LYS A 300 18.91 21.76 4.60
CA LYS A 300 20.32 21.75 4.20
C LYS A 300 20.52 21.22 2.79
N THR A 301 19.70 20.26 2.37
CA THR A 301 19.81 19.59 1.07
C THR A 301 19.15 20.37 -0.05
N VAL A 302 17.91 20.83 0.16
CA VAL A 302 17.12 21.57 -0.85
C VAL A 302 17.56 23.02 -0.98
N GLY A 303 18.20 23.59 0.05
CA GLY A 303 18.71 24.98 0.04
C GLY A 303 20.08 25.16 -0.64
N LYS A 304 20.64 24.08 -1.17
CA LYS A 304 21.86 24.09 -2.00
C LYS A 304 21.52 24.22 -3.47
#